data_346a17a7b603d12a9c967c76bdc028a9
#
_entry.id   346a17a7b603d12a9c967c76bdc028a9
#
_cell.length_a   1.000
_cell.length_b   1.000
_cell.length_c   1.000
_cell.angle_alpha   90.00
_cell.angle_beta   90.00
_cell.angle_gamma   90.00
#
_symmetry.space_group_name_H-M   'P 1'
#
loop_
_entity.id
_entity.type
_entity.pdbx_description
1 polymer ?
#
loop_
_entity_poly.entity_id
_entity_poly.type
_entity_poly.pdbx_seq_one_letter_code
_entity_poly.pdbx_strand_id
1 'polypeptide(L)'
;MGEVGLIAPDERVEHIEGEIIDRTPIGSDHAGLVNRLTRLLAKAVMDKAILSVQNPVRLNNRSEPEPDFAILKFRADDYRKQHPTPADTLLIIEVSNTSERFDREIKLPLYSNHGIPEIWLY
;
A
#
# COMPACT_ATOMS: atom_id res chain seq x y z
N MET A 1 -11.08 -7.62 -18.72
CA MET A 1 -10.55 -7.60 -18.80
C MET A 1 -10.09 -7.44 -18.84
N GLY A 2 -10.05 -7.52 -18.71
CA GLY A 2 -9.36 -7.66 -18.81
C GLY A 2 -9.14 -7.43 -19.26
N GLU A 3 -9.46 -7.55 -19.41
CA GLU A 3 -9.26 -7.49 -20.01
C GLU A 3 -8.87 -7.35 -20.29
N VAL A 4 -9.63 -7.62 -20.27
CA VAL A 4 -8.76 -7.51 -20.96
C VAL A 4 -7.56 -6.95 -20.66
N GLY A 5 -7.05 -7.25 -20.25
CA GLY A 5 -5.73 -7.11 -19.92
C GLY A 5 -5.03 -5.91 -20.46
N LEU A 6 -5.56 -4.83 -20.17
CA LEU A 6 -4.98 -3.57 -20.62
C LEU A 6 -3.73 -3.22 -19.85
N ILE A 7 -3.60 -3.73 -18.64
CA ILE A 7 -2.41 -3.51 -17.80
C ILE A 7 -1.74 -4.84 -17.60
N ALA A 8 -0.44 -4.89 -17.86
CA ALA A 8 0.32 -6.12 -17.66
C ALA A 8 0.27 -6.52 -16.17
N PRO A 9 0.23 -7.83 -15.87
CA PRO A 9 0.13 -8.27 -14.47
C PRO A 9 1.26 -7.77 -13.57
N ASP A 10 2.43 -7.51 -14.12
CA ASP A 10 3.58 -7.03 -13.36
C ASP A 10 3.70 -5.50 -13.36
N GLU A 11 2.79 -4.82 -14.04
CA GLU A 11 2.82 -3.37 -14.12
C GLU A 11 2.18 -2.76 -12.89
N ARG A 12 2.83 -1.76 -12.32
CA ARG A 12 2.37 -1.11 -11.11
C ARG A 12 2.38 0.40 -11.29
N VAL A 13 1.25 1.02 -10.98
CA VAL A 13 1.13 2.48 -11.05
C VAL A 13 0.52 3.00 -9.76
N GLU A 14 0.89 4.21 -9.40
CA GLU A 14 0.32 4.90 -8.25
C GLU A 14 -0.06 6.31 -8.67
N HIS A 15 -1.08 6.85 -8.02
CA HIS A 15 -1.49 8.24 -8.24
C HIS A 15 -0.96 9.06 -7.07
N ILE A 16 -0.05 10.00 -7.37
CA ILE A 16 0.57 10.84 -6.36
C ILE A 16 0.44 12.29 -6.81
N GLU A 17 -0.28 13.09 -6.03
CA GLU A 17 -0.48 14.52 -6.30
C GLU A 17 -1.00 14.75 -7.72
N GLY A 18 -1.90 13.88 -8.18
CA GLY A 18 -2.51 13.99 -9.50
C GLY A 18 -1.69 13.44 -10.64
N GLU A 19 -0.51 12.88 -10.37
CA GLU A 19 0.34 12.27 -11.38
C GLU A 19 0.31 10.77 -11.27
N ILE A 20 0.42 10.10 -12.42
CA ILE A 20 0.50 8.65 -12.47
C ILE A 20 1.98 8.27 -12.45
N ILE A 21 2.37 7.54 -11.42
CA ILE A 21 3.76 7.13 -11.23
C ILE A 21 3.88 5.64 -11.55
N ASP A 22 4.70 5.32 -12.55
CA ASP A 22 5.00 3.92 -12.86
C ASP A 22 6.05 3.42 -11.89
N ARG A 23 5.84 2.22 -11.38
CA ARG A 23 6.80 1.61 -10.48
C ARG A 23 7.51 0.46 -11.16
N THR A 24 8.78 0.27 -10.78
CA THR A 24 9.57 -0.85 -11.26
C THR A 24 8.90 -2.18 -10.85
N PRO A 25 8.83 -3.16 -11.74
CA PRO A 25 8.32 -4.46 -11.37
C PRO A 25 9.08 -5.05 -10.18
N ILE A 26 8.36 -5.82 -9.36
CA ILE A 26 8.92 -6.39 -8.14
C ILE A 26 9.86 -7.54 -8.46
N GLY A 27 11.09 -7.46 -7.95
CA GLY A 27 12.03 -8.57 -8.06
C GLY A 27 11.69 -9.67 -7.06
N SER A 28 12.31 -10.84 -7.23
CA SER A 28 12.00 -12.00 -6.39
C SER A 28 12.37 -11.80 -4.93
N ASP A 29 13.43 -11.06 -4.66
CA ASP A 29 13.83 -10.79 -3.28
C ASP A 29 12.80 -9.95 -2.56
N HIS A 30 12.34 -8.87 -3.20
CA HIS A 30 11.30 -8.03 -2.63
C HIS A 30 10.01 -8.83 -2.45
N ALA A 31 9.63 -9.60 -3.46
CA ALA A 31 8.40 -10.41 -3.39
C ALA A 31 8.49 -11.42 -2.26
N GLY A 32 9.66 -12.02 -2.04
CA GLY A 32 9.85 -12.95 -0.94
C GLY A 32 9.68 -12.30 0.42
N LEU A 33 10.20 -11.08 0.59
CA LEU A 33 10.01 -10.34 1.83
C LEU A 33 8.55 -9.99 2.04
N VAL A 34 7.84 -9.59 0.99
CA VAL A 34 6.41 -9.30 1.08
C VAL A 34 5.65 -10.56 1.50
N ASN A 35 5.99 -11.71 0.93
CA ASN A 35 5.35 -12.97 1.30
C ASN A 35 5.58 -13.31 2.76
N ARG A 36 6.81 -13.15 3.23
CA ARG A 36 7.15 -13.44 4.63
C ARG A 36 6.39 -12.52 5.57
N LEU A 37 6.41 -11.22 5.29
CA LEU A 37 5.74 -10.25 6.14
C LEU A 37 4.23 -10.44 6.11
N THR A 38 3.67 -10.81 4.96
CA THR A 38 2.24 -11.13 4.87
C THR A 38 1.86 -12.22 5.86
N ARG A 39 2.65 -13.28 5.88
CA ARG A 39 2.38 -14.41 6.77
C ARG A 39 2.49 -14.00 8.25
N LEU A 40 3.53 -13.23 8.58
CA LEU A 40 3.74 -12.80 9.96
C LEU A 40 2.70 -11.79 10.42
N LEU A 41 2.39 -10.82 9.57
CA LEU A 41 1.41 -9.78 9.92
C LEU A 41 0.00 -10.35 10.01
N ALA A 42 -0.35 -11.28 9.13
CA ALA A 42 -1.66 -11.90 9.18
C ALA A 42 -1.89 -12.62 10.51
N LYS A 43 -0.86 -13.28 11.03
CA LYS A 43 -0.95 -13.91 12.34
C LYS A 43 -1.10 -12.88 13.45
N ALA A 44 -0.42 -11.74 13.31
CA ALA A 44 -0.42 -10.72 14.35
C ALA A 44 -1.78 -10.00 14.44
N VAL A 45 -2.40 -9.70 13.31
CA VAL A 45 -3.65 -8.94 13.32
C VAL A 45 -4.87 -9.82 13.53
N MET A 46 -4.81 -11.07 13.08
CA MET A 46 -5.92 -12.02 13.18
C MET A 46 -7.22 -11.38 12.68
N ASP A 47 -8.28 -11.41 13.48
CA ASP A 47 -9.57 -10.82 13.11
C ASP A 47 -9.80 -9.44 13.69
N LYS A 48 -8.77 -8.85 14.31
CA LYS A 48 -8.92 -7.54 14.97
C LYS A 48 -8.79 -6.39 14.00
N ALA A 49 -8.16 -6.62 12.87
CA ALA A 49 -7.92 -5.60 11.88
C ALA A 49 -7.82 -6.27 10.52
N ILE A 50 -7.71 -5.47 9.47
CA ILE A 50 -7.58 -6.00 8.13
C ILE A 50 -6.17 -5.71 7.62
N LEU A 51 -5.47 -6.76 7.17
CA LEU A 51 -4.18 -6.61 6.52
C LEU A 51 -4.42 -6.43 5.03
N SER A 52 -3.97 -5.30 4.50
CA SER A 52 -4.07 -5.00 3.08
C SER A 52 -2.68 -5.03 2.47
N VAL A 53 -2.52 -5.78 1.38
CA VAL A 53 -1.22 -6.00 0.75
C VAL A 53 -1.25 -5.41 -0.64
N GLN A 54 -0.45 -4.37 -0.86
CA GLN A 54 -0.26 -3.74 -2.18
C GLN A 54 -1.56 -3.26 -2.80
N ASN A 55 -2.43 -2.70 -1.98
CA ASN A 55 -3.69 -2.10 -2.43
C ASN A 55 -3.68 -0.61 -2.13
N PRO A 56 -4.45 0.18 -2.90
CA PRO A 56 -4.46 1.64 -2.68
C PRO A 56 -5.02 2.06 -1.34
N VAL A 57 -4.46 3.15 -0.82
CA VAL A 57 -5.05 3.92 0.28
C VAL A 57 -5.33 5.30 -0.30
N ARG A 58 -6.56 5.75 -0.21
CA ARG A 58 -6.94 7.03 -0.78
C ARG A 58 -6.71 8.15 0.23
N LEU A 59 -5.68 8.94 0.00
CA LEU A 59 -5.34 10.04 0.88
C LEU A 59 -6.21 11.27 0.62
N ASN A 60 -6.46 11.56 -0.66
CA ASN A 60 -7.34 12.63 -1.09
C ASN A 60 -7.73 12.39 -2.54
N ASN A 61 -8.34 13.38 -3.21
CA ASN A 61 -8.80 13.20 -4.58
C ASN A 61 -7.68 13.04 -5.60
N ARG A 62 -6.45 13.32 -5.22
CA ARG A 62 -5.31 13.32 -6.15
C ARG A 62 -4.23 12.31 -5.79
N SER A 63 -4.34 11.65 -4.64
CA SER A 63 -3.29 10.75 -4.17
C SER A 63 -3.86 9.44 -3.70
N GLU A 64 -3.52 8.35 -4.41
CA GLU A 64 -3.87 6.98 -4.05
C GLU A 64 -2.63 6.11 -4.18
N PRO A 65 -1.68 6.24 -3.25
CA PRO A 65 -0.51 5.37 -3.26
C PRO A 65 -0.89 3.93 -2.92
N GLU A 66 -0.03 3.00 -3.32
CA GLU A 66 -0.20 1.58 -3.02
C GLU A 66 0.91 1.14 -2.07
N PRO A 67 0.72 1.27 -0.76
CA PRO A 67 1.74 0.80 0.17
C PRO A 67 1.90 -0.71 0.09
N ASP A 68 3.10 -1.21 0.42
CA ASP A 68 3.30 -2.65 0.44
C ASP A 68 2.37 -3.30 1.44
N PHE A 69 2.19 -2.70 2.62
CA PHE A 69 1.24 -3.18 3.62
C PHE A 69 0.52 -2.01 4.27
N ALA A 70 -0.76 -2.22 4.55
CA ALA A 70 -1.52 -1.32 5.40
C ALA A 70 -2.31 -2.17 6.39
N ILE A 71 -2.32 -1.74 7.65
CA ILE A 71 -3.18 -2.36 8.64
C ILE A 71 -4.35 -1.42 8.83
N LEU A 72 -5.54 -1.91 8.54
CA LEU A 72 -6.76 -1.11 8.49
C LEU A 72 -7.69 -1.50 9.61
N LYS A 73 -8.51 -0.54 10.02
CA LYS A 73 -9.57 -0.84 10.99
C LYS A 73 -10.51 -1.87 10.38
N PHE A 74 -11.02 -2.76 11.23
CA PHE A 74 -11.95 -3.78 10.77
C PHE A 74 -13.18 -3.12 10.13
N ARG A 75 -13.61 -3.67 8.99
CA ARG A 75 -14.84 -3.29 8.34
C ARG A 75 -15.43 -4.54 7.70
N ALA A 76 -16.70 -4.78 7.95
CA ALA A 76 -17.33 -6.04 7.55
C ALA A 76 -17.34 -6.27 6.03
N ASP A 77 -17.31 -5.20 5.22
CA ASP A 77 -17.30 -5.34 3.77
C ASP A 77 -15.86 -5.45 3.21
N ASP A 78 -14.84 -5.48 4.08
CA ASP A 78 -13.44 -5.58 3.68
C ASP A 78 -13.03 -4.49 2.69
N TYR A 79 -13.62 -3.31 2.81
CA TYR A 79 -13.34 -2.16 1.92
C TYR A 79 -13.66 -2.46 0.45
N ARG A 80 -14.70 -3.26 0.22
CA ARG A 80 -15.08 -3.64 -1.14
C ARG A 80 -15.71 -2.51 -1.95
N LYS A 81 -16.32 -1.54 -1.28
CA LYS A 81 -17.03 -0.45 -1.96
C LYS A 81 -16.18 0.77 -2.20
N GLN A 82 -15.21 1.00 -1.35
CA GLN A 82 -14.31 2.16 -1.44
C GLN A 82 -12.96 1.78 -0.89
N HIS A 83 -11.92 2.41 -1.40
CA HIS A 83 -10.58 2.25 -0.83
C HIS A 83 -10.55 2.86 0.58
N PRO A 84 -9.71 2.33 1.47
CA PRO A 84 -9.57 2.93 2.79
C PRO A 84 -8.96 4.33 2.70
N THR A 85 -9.26 5.15 3.69
CA THR A 85 -8.75 6.51 3.82
C THR A 85 -7.80 6.56 5.02
N PRO A 86 -7.13 7.69 5.27
CA PRO A 86 -6.27 7.80 6.45
C PRO A 86 -7.01 7.51 7.76
N ALA A 87 -8.29 7.87 7.85
CA ALA A 87 -9.07 7.60 9.07
C ALA A 87 -9.25 6.12 9.32
N ASP A 88 -9.17 5.30 8.27
CA ASP A 88 -9.33 3.84 8.36
C ASP A 88 -8.00 3.14 8.60
N THR A 89 -6.89 3.85 8.53
CA THR A 89 -5.55 3.24 8.48
C THR A 89 -4.84 3.38 9.82
N LEU A 90 -4.38 2.26 10.35
CA LEU A 90 -3.66 2.23 11.62
C LEU A 90 -2.15 2.28 11.42
N LEU A 91 -1.65 1.67 10.37
CA LEU A 91 -0.22 1.55 10.12
C LEU A 91 0.01 1.31 8.63
N ILE A 92 1.04 1.93 8.09
CA ILE A 92 1.53 1.63 6.75
C ILE A 92 2.96 1.12 6.86
N ILE A 93 3.29 0.07 6.12
CA ILE A 93 4.65 -0.45 6.05
C ILE A 93 5.07 -0.47 4.59
N GLU A 94 6.20 0.16 4.31
CA GLU A 94 6.81 0.09 2.99
C GLU A 94 8.08 -0.76 3.08
N VAL A 95 8.17 -1.73 2.19
CA VAL A 95 9.36 -2.57 2.09
C VAL A 95 10.26 -1.91 1.08
N SER A 96 11.27 -1.21 1.58
CA SER A 96 12.11 -0.37 0.76
C SER A 96 13.34 -1.15 0.33
N ASN A 97 13.56 -1.23 -0.95
CA ASN A 97 14.71 -1.91 -1.51
C ASN A 97 15.36 -0.99 -2.54
N THR A 98 14.94 -1.10 -3.80
CA THR A 98 15.49 -0.26 -4.85
C THR A 98 14.81 1.10 -4.93
N SER A 99 13.65 1.25 -4.33
CA SER A 99 12.87 2.49 -4.35
C SER A 99 12.94 3.25 -3.03
N GLU A 100 13.96 3.00 -2.23
CA GLU A 100 14.07 3.61 -0.90
C GLU A 100 13.98 5.13 -0.93
N ARG A 101 14.66 5.75 -1.90
CA ARG A 101 14.67 7.20 -2.00
C ARG A 101 13.26 7.75 -2.25
N PHE A 102 12.52 7.13 -3.16
CA PHE A 102 11.16 7.55 -3.45
C PHE A 102 10.29 7.40 -2.22
N ASP A 103 10.41 6.27 -1.51
CA ASP A 103 9.62 6.03 -0.31
C ASP A 103 9.91 7.06 0.76
N ARG A 104 11.18 7.40 0.97
CA ARG A 104 11.57 8.37 2.01
C ARG A 104 11.22 9.81 1.65
N GLU A 105 11.50 10.20 0.41
CA GLU A 105 11.41 11.61 0.03
C GLU A 105 10.03 12.02 -0.43
N ILE A 106 9.27 11.09 -0.94
CA ILE A 106 7.93 11.38 -1.49
C ILE A 106 6.83 10.77 -0.64
N LYS A 107 6.87 9.44 -0.46
CA LYS A 107 5.74 8.74 0.16
C LYS A 107 5.66 8.95 1.66
N LEU A 108 6.79 8.93 2.36
CA LEU A 108 6.78 9.10 3.80
C LEU A 108 6.17 10.45 4.21
N PRO A 109 6.62 11.60 3.66
CA PRO A 109 5.98 12.88 3.96
C PRO A 109 4.52 12.92 3.51
N LEU A 110 4.21 12.29 2.38
CA LEU A 110 2.84 12.26 1.88
C LEU A 110 1.91 11.60 2.88
N TYR A 111 2.30 10.45 3.40
CA TYR A 111 1.50 9.74 4.41
C TYR A 111 1.37 10.57 5.69
N SER A 112 2.49 11.10 6.19
CA SER A 112 2.48 11.90 7.42
C SER A 112 1.57 13.10 7.31
N ASN A 113 1.64 13.79 6.18
CA ASN A 113 0.88 15.03 5.99
C ASN A 113 -0.61 14.78 5.85
N HIS A 114 -1.01 13.53 5.58
CA HIS A 114 -2.43 13.18 5.43
C HIS A 114 -2.99 12.44 6.63
N GLY A 115 -2.24 12.39 7.72
CA GLY A 115 -2.76 11.86 8.97
C GLY A 115 -2.66 10.37 9.19
N ILE A 116 -1.77 9.70 8.45
CA ILE A 116 -1.47 8.29 8.73
C ILE A 116 -0.75 8.23 10.06
N PRO A 117 -1.27 7.51 11.05
CA PRO A 117 -0.73 7.60 12.42
C PRO A 117 0.64 6.97 12.60
N GLU A 118 0.95 5.93 11.84
CA GLU A 118 2.23 5.24 12.02
C GLU A 118 2.72 4.70 10.69
N ILE A 119 4.01 4.85 10.41
CA ILE A 119 4.61 4.43 9.15
C ILE A 119 5.94 3.77 9.45
N TRP A 120 6.14 2.57 8.92
CA TRP A 120 7.40 1.84 9.06
C TRP A 120 8.04 1.66 7.69
N LEU A 121 9.36 1.86 7.64
CA LEU A 121 10.17 1.49 6.48
C LEU A 121 10.97 0.26 6.87
N TYR A 122 10.87 -0.76 6.07
CA TYR A 122 11.55 -2.03 6.37
C TYR A 122 12.70 -2.27 5.42
#